data_5dd56bbfcee83f0ef51cfee011bee64a
#
_entry.id   5dd56bbfcee83f0ef51cfee011bee64a
#
_cell.length_a   1.000
_cell.length_b   1.000
_cell.length_c   1.000
_cell.angle_alpha   90.00
_cell.angle_beta   90.00
_cell.angle_gamma   90.00
#
_symmetry.space_group_name_H-M   'P 1'
#
loop_
_entity.id
_entity.type
_entity.pdbx_description
1 polymer ?
#
loop_
_entity_poly.entity_id
_entity_poly.type
_entity_poly.pdbx_seq_one_letter_code
_entity_poly.pdbx_strand_id
1 'polypeptide(L)' 'MLERVPEIMTFNECRNLLKIGKSTLLNLLHNGDIGAFRIGNRWKIPKNAVMEYIKHL' A
#
# COMPACT_ATOMS: atom_id res chain seq x y z
N MET A 1 -1.09 -11.33 -11.40
CA MET A 1 -1.40 -9.91 -11.18
C MET A 1 -0.34 -9.21 -10.34
N LEU A 2 -0.06 -9.71 -9.15
CA LEU A 2 0.90 -9.06 -8.27
C LEU A 2 2.35 -9.22 -8.72
N GLU A 3 2.65 -10.18 -9.56
CA GLU A 3 4.01 -10.37 -10.06
C GLU A 3 4.49 -9.21 -10.93
N ARG A 4 3.58 -8.39 -11.44
CA ARG A 4 3.94 -7.20 -12.22
C ARG A 4 4.03 -5.95 -11.37
N VAL A 5 3.75 -6.07 -10.09
CA VAL A 5 3.76 -4.95 -9.17
C VAL A 5 5.18 -4.80 -8.61
N PRO A 6 5.71 -3.57 -8.52
CA PRO A 6 7.03 -3.38 -7.92
C PRO A 6 7.11 -3.90 -6.50
N GLU A 7 8.29 -4.34 -6.09
CA GLU A 7 8.52 -4.81 -4.72
C GLU A 7 8.15 -3.74 -3.71
N ILE A 8 8.48 -2.49 -4.02
CA ILE A 8 8.12 -1.33 -3.20
C ILE A 8 7.31 -0.39 -4.07
N MET A 9 6.10 -0.11 -3.65
CA MET A 9 5.19 0.74 -4.41
C MET A 9 5.14 2.15 -3.86
N THR A 10 4.88 3.11 -4.75
CA THR A 10 4.50 4.45 -4.33
C THR A 10 3.05 4.46 -3.86
N PHE A 11 2.66 5.57 -3.22
CA PHE A 11 1.28 5.75 -2.79
C PHE A 11 0.30 5.59 -3.95
N ASN A 12 0.58 6.23 -5.08
CA ASN A 12 -0.32 6.16 -6.23
C ASN A 12 -0.38 4.76 -6.84
N GLU A 13 0.74 4.06 -6.88
CA GLU A 13 0.75 2.69 -7.38
C GLU A 13 -0.10 1.77 -6.53
N CYS A 14 0.00 1.90 -5.21
CA CYS A 14 -0.79 1.09 -4.30
C CYS A 14 -2.27 1.44 -4.42
N ARG A 15 -2.58 2.73 -4.52
CA ARG A 15 -3.95 3.19 -4.68
C ARG A 15 -4.60 2.63 -5.93
N ASN A 16 -3.86 2.64 -7.05
CA ASN A 16 -4.36 2.10 -8.30
C ASN A 16 -4.53 0.59 -8.25
N LEU A 17 -3.60 -0.10 -7.59
CA LEU A 17 -3.70 -1.55 -7.44
C LEU A 17 -4.94 -1.96 -6.68
N LEU A 18 -5.22 -1.29 -5.58
CA LEU A 18 -6.37 -1.60 -4.73
C LEU A 18 -7.65 -0.91 -5.20
N LYS A 19 -7.54 0.03 -6.13
CA LYS A 19 -8.67 0.78 -6.68
C LYS A 19 -9.47 1.48 -5.60
N ILE A 20 -8.77 2.13 -4.68
CA ILE A 20 -9.39 2.85 -3.58
C ILE A 20 -9.03 4.33 -3.64
N GLY A 21 -9.78 5.13 -2.91
CA GLY A 21 -9.54 6.55 -2.84
C GLY A 21 -8.33 6.90 -1.98
N LYS A 22 -7.88 8.15 -2.13
CA LYS A 22 -6.72 8.64 -1.39
C LYS A 22 -6.96 8.59 0.12
N SER A 23 -8.12 9.06 0.56
CA SER A 23 -8.43 9.08 1.99
C SER A 23 -8.48 7.67 2.59
N THR A 24 -9.04 6.74 1.85
CA THR A 24 -9.13 5.36 2.30
C THR A 24 -7.75 4.76 2.49
N LEU A 25 -6.87 4.96 1.51
CA LEU A 25 -5.51 4.42 1.62
C LEU A 25 -4.75 5.08 2.76
N LEU A 26 -4.88 6.40 2.92
CA LEU A 26 -4.23 7.09 4.04
C LEU A 26 -4.67 6.51 5.37
N ASN A 27 -5.96 6.23 5.52
CA ASN A 27 -6.46 5.64 6.76
C ASN A 27 -5.86 4.26 7.01
N LEU A 28 -5.76 3.43 5.98
CA LEU A 28 -5.17 2.10 6.11
C LEU A 28 -3.70 2.19 6.54
N LEU A 29 -2.97 3.14 5.98
CA LEU A 29 -1.56 3.33 6.32
C LEU A 29 -1.38 3.88 7.73
N HIS A 30 -2.20 4.86 8.12
CA HIS A 30 -2.10 5.47 9.44
C HIS A 30 -2.55 4.51 10.55
N ASN A 31 -3.52 3.65 10.24
CA ASN A 31 -4.01 2.67 11.22
C ASN A 31 -3.10 1.46 11.35
N GLY A 32 -2.14 1.32 10.44
CA GLY A 32 -1.23 0.17 10.45
C GLY A 32 -1.81 -1.08 9.82
N ASP A 33 -2.95 -0.98 9.13
CA ASP A 33 -3.54 -2.12 8.44
C ASP A 33 -2.65 -2.61 7.31
N ILE A 34 -1.96 -1.68 6.66
CA ILE A 34 -0.94 -2.01 5.67
C ILE A 34 0.39 -1.51 6.22
N GLY A 35 1.32 -2.43 6.45
CA GLY A 35 2.63 -2.10 6.98
C GLY A 35 3.48 -1.39 5.94
N ALA A 36 3.66 -0.09 6.10
CA ALA A 36 4.40 0.72 5.16
C ALA A 36 5.31 1.67 5.92
N PHE A 37 6.20 2.34 5.19
CA PHE A 37 7.11 3.29 5.81
C PHE A 37 7.20 4.53 4.93
N ARG A 38 7.72 5.61 5.51
CA ARG A 38 7.89 6.88 4.81
C ARG A 38 9.35 7.24 4.74
N ILE A 39 9.76 7.70 3.56
CA ILE A 39 11.09 8.26 3.37
C ILE A 39 10.86 9.70 2.89
N GLY A 40 11.24 10.66 3.73
CA GLY A 40 10.89 12.04 3.48
C GLY A 40 9.38 12.21 3.54
N ASN A 41 8.79 12.74 2.47
CA ASN A 41 7.35 12.94 2.40
C ASN A 41 6.65 11.88 1.57
N ARG A 42 7.35 10.80 1.22
CA ARG A 42 6.81 9.80 0.31
C ARG A 42 6.60 8.47 0.99
N TRP A 43 5.42 7.91 0.81
CA TRP A 43 5.13 6.57 1.28
C TRP A 43 5.83 5.54 0.43
N LYS A 44 6.38 4.53 1.08
CA LYS A 44 6.96 3.35 0.45
C LYS A 44 6.20 2.14 0.97
N ILE A 45 5.50 1.47 0.07
CA ILE A 45 4.56 0.42 0.45
C ILE A 45 5.05 -0.90 -0.12
N PRO A 46 5.62 -1.78 0.72
CA PRO A 46 6.09 -3.08 0.24
C PRO A 46 4.94 -3.92 -0.29
N LYS A 47 5.18 -4.60 -1.41
CA LYS A 47 4.18 -5.48 -1.99
C LYS A 47 3.71 -6.53 -0.98
N ASN A 48 4.63 -7.04 -0.18
CA ASN A 48 4.30 -8.05 0.84
C ASN A 48 3.31 -7.53 1.87
N ALA A 49 3.40 -6.25 2.21
CA ALA A 49 2.48 -5.65 3.17
C ALA A 49 1.05 -5.61 2.61
N VAL A 50 0.92 -5.32 1.32
CA VAL A 50 -0.38 -5.32 0.67
C VAL A 50 -0.94 -6.74 0.60
N MET A 51 -0.10 -7.72 0.29
CA MET A 51 -0.52 -9.11 0.25
C MET A 51 -1.03 -9.57 1.62
N GLU A 52 -0.34 -9.20 2.69
CA GLU A 52 -0.77 -9.55 4.03
C GLU A 52 -2.11 -8.90 4.36
N TYR A 53 -2.29 -7.64 3.98
CA TYR A 53 -3.56 -6.97 4.19
C TYR A 53 -4.70 -7.70 3.49
N ILE A 54 -4.49 -8.09 2.24
CA ILE A 54 -5.51 -8.78 1.44
C ILE A 54 -5.85 -10.15 2.05
N LYS A 55 -4.85 -10.84 2.57
CA LYS A 55 -5.07 -12.17 3.17
C LYS A 55 -5.94 -12.10 4.42
N HIS A 56 -6.00 -10.98 5.08
CA HIS A 56 -6.76 -10.83 6.32
C HIS A 56 -8.07 -10.05 6.13
N LEU A 57 -8.50 -9.89 4.90
CA LEU A 57 -9.79 -9.25 4.63
C LEU A 57 -10.96 -10.16 4.98
#